data_4b19ed55d87f5157664da2762a88de56
#
_entry.id   4b19ed55d87f5157664da2762a88de56
#
_cell.length_a   1.000
_cell.length_b   1.000
_cell.length_c   1.000
_cell.angle_alpha   90.00
_cell.angle_beta   90.00
_cell.angle_gamma   90.00
#
_symmetry.space_group_name_H-M   'P 1'
#
loop_
_entity.id
_entity.type
_entity.pdbx_description
1 polymer ?
#
loop_
_entity_poly.entity_id
_entity_poly.type
_entity_poly.pdbx_seq_one_letter_code
_entity_poly.pdbx_strand_id
1 'polypeptide(L)'
;FISLTSIIGLMLGVAVLITVLSVMNGFDRELKNRILGMIPHATISSNQPFHDWHKLADFAKKNPQVIAVAPYTQLQGMLTANGQVAGALISGIDPVYEKQVSIVNENMGSAKLDDLTADGFGIVLGDALANGLGVTAGDKVTLVLPEASLSPAGVIPRFKRFTVVGVFKVGADVDGLLAYVHIRDAGKML
;
A
#
# COMPACT_ATOMS: atom_id res chain seq x y z
N PHE A 1 30.50 -22.21 -47.28
CA PHE A 1 30.00 -20.86 -47.06
C PHE A 1 28.54 -20.89 -46.55
N ILE A 2 27.63 -21.56 -47.25
CA ILE A 2 26.20 -21.62 -46.93
C ILE A 2 25.95 -22.25 -45.55
N SER A 3 26.65 -23.35 -45.20
CA SER A 3 26.51 -24.00 -43.91
C SER A 3 26.95 -23.11 -42.74
N LEU A 4 27.98 -22.33 -42.90
CA LEU A 4 28.50 -21.41 -41.90
C LEU A 4 27.51 -20.26 -41.61
N THR A 5 26.94 -19.67 -42.68
CA THR A 5 25.93 -18.61 -42.55
C THR A 5 24.64 -19.12 -41.88
N SER A 6 24.22 -20.34 -42.20
CA SER A 6 23.05 -20.98 -41.55
C SER A 6 23.28 -21.24 -40.07
N ILE A 7 24.49 -21.70 -39.68
CA ILE A 7 24.83 -21.93 -38.27
C ILE A 7 24.84 -20.62 -37.49
N ILE A 8 25.46 -19.57 -38.05
CA ILE A 8 25.50 -18.25 -37.43
C ILE A 8 24.08 -17.68 -37.26
N GLY A 9 23.24 -17.81 -38.31
CA GLY A 9 21.86 -17.36 -38.24
C GLY A 9 21.04 -18.09 -37.16
N LEU A 10 21.23 -19.42 -37.06
CA LEU A 10 20.58 -20.19 -36.01
C LEU A 10 21.08 -19.82 -34.62
N MET A 11 22.38 -19.67 -34.43
CA MET A 11 22.97 -19.26 -33.16
C MET A 11 22.45 -17.87 -32.71
N LEU A 12 22.38 -16.93 -33.61
CA LEU A 12 21.87 -15.58 -33.36
C LEU A 12 20.39 -15.63 -33.00
N GLY A 13 19.58 -16.41 -33.70
CA GLY A 13 18.17 -16.58 -33.41
C GLY A 13 17.92 -17.18 -32.03
N VAL A 14 18.66 -18.24 -31.68
CA VAL A 14 18.57 -18.86 -30.36
C VAL A 14 19.03 -17.92 -29.24
N ALA A 15 20.14 -17.20 -29.46
CA ALA A 15 20.67 -16.24 -28.49
C ALA A 15 19.66 -15.11 -28.21
N VAL A 16 19.04 -14.56 -29.25
CA VAL A 16 17.97 -13.55 -29.09
C VAL A 16 16.77 -14.10 -28.31
N LEU A 17 16.33 -15.31 -28.65
CA LEU A 17 15.20 -15.96 -27.98
C LEU A 17 15.48 -16.15 -26.49
N ILE A 18 16.66 -16.68 -26.14
CA ILE A 18 17.07 -16.88 -24.74
C ILE A 18 17.12 -15.53 -23.99
N THR A 19 17.68 -14.51 -24.62
CA THR A 19 17.77 -13.18 -24.03
C THR A 19 16.38 -12.60 -23.72
N VAL A 20 15.47 -12.65 -24.69
CA VAL A 20 14.10 -12.14 -24.53
C VAL A 20 13.36 -12.90 -23.43
N LEU A 21 13.44 -14.22 -23.41
CA LEU A 21 12.80 -15.04 -22.37
C LEU A 21 13.39 -14.78 -20.98
N SER A 22 14.72 -14.59 -20.89
CA SER A 22 15.39 -14.26 -19.62
C SER A 22 14.93 -12.91 -19.07
N VAL A 23 14.87 -11.88 -19.92
CA VAL A 23 14.39 -10.55 -19.52
C VAL A 23 12.93 -10.60 -19.09
N MET A 24 12.09 -11.29 -19.84
CA MET A 24 10.66 -11.44 -19.54
C MET A 24 10.43 -12.16 -18.21
N ASN A 25 11.14 -13.24 -17.95
CA ASN A 25 11.07 -13.97 -16.68
C ASN A 25 11.58 -13.14 -15.50
N GLY A 26 12.65 -12.35 -15.70
CA GLY A 26 13.17 -11.43 -14.69
C GLY A 26 12.17 -10.33 -14.35
N PHE A 27 11.54 -9.75 -15.35
CA PHE A 27 10.52 -8.72 -15.20
C PHE A 27 9.26 -9.25 -14.49
N ASP A 28 8.76 -10.42 -14.88
CA ASP A 28 7.60 -11.06 -14.23
C ASP A 28 7.86 -11.33 -12.73
N ARG A 29 9.06 -11.81 -12.40
CA ARG A 29 9.46 -12.04 -11.01
C ARG A 29 9.53 -10.73 -10.22
N GLU A 30 10.10 -9.68 -10.78
CA GLU A 30 10.24 -8.38 -10.13
C GLU A 30 8.87 -7.74 -9.88
N LEU A 31 7.98 -7.77 -10.89
CA LEU A 31 6.61 -7.28 -10.74
C LEU A 31 5.84 -8.03 -9.65
N LYS A 32 5.92 -9.36 -9.65
CA LYS A 32 5.25 -10.17 -8.63
C LYS A 32 5.75 -9.84 -7.23
N ASN A 33 7.05 -9.72 -7.04
CA ASN A 33 7.62 -9.42 -5.72
C ASN A 33 7.19 -8.04 -5.22
N ARG A 34 7.16 -7.04 -6.08
CA ARG A 34 6.76 -5.67 -5.70
C ARG A 34 5.27 -5.55 -5.41
N ILE A 35 4.41 -6.12 -6.25
CA ILE A 35 2.96 -5.99 -6.08
C ILE A 35 2.46 -6.91 -4.97
N LEU A 36 2.86 -8.19 -4.98
CA LEU A 36 2.38 -9.16 -3.99
C LEU A 36 2.93 -8.92 -2.59
N GLY A 37 4.07 -8.23 -2.46
CA GLY A 37 4.60 -7.84 -1.16
C GLY A 37 3.81 -6.76 -0.43
N MET A 38 2.87 -6.07 -1.11
CA MET A 38 2.04 -5.03 -0.51
C MET A 38 0.58 -5.42 -0.33
N ILE A 39 0.13 -6.48 -1.01
CA ILE A 39 -1.27 -6.91 -0.98
C ILE A 39 -1.36 -8.18 -0.14
N PRO A 40 -2.28 -8.25 0.82
CA PRO A 40 -2.48 -9.46 1.61
C PRO A 40 -2.92 -10.62 0.69
N HIS A 41 -2.32 -11.78 0.88
CA HIS A 41 -2.66 -12.99 0.09
C HIS A 41 -4.04 -13.54 0.42
N ALA A 42 -4.53 -13.31 1.64
CA ALA A 42 -5.87 -13.65 2.08
C ALA A 42 -6.36 -12.63 3.10
N THR A 43 -7.65 -12.29 3.04
CA THR A 43 -8.29 -11.38 3.99
C THR A 43 -9.51 -12.05 4.60
N ILE A 44 -9.69 -11.83 5.90
CA ILE A 44 -10.90 -12.20 6.63
C ILE A 44 -11.59 -10.90 6.97
N SER A 45 -12.75 -10.65 6.37
CA SER A 45 -13.53 -9.42 6.59
C SER A 45 -14.87 -9.72 7.26
N SER A 46 -15.38 -8.76 8.00
CA SER A 46 -16.72 -8.78 8.59
C SER A 46 -17.36 -7.41 8.44
N ASN A 47 -18.68 -7.38 8.31
CA ASN A 47 -19.46 -6.15 8.34
C ASN A 47 -19.61 -5.56 9.76
N GLN A 48 -19.15 -6.29 10.78
CA GLN A 48 -19.13 -5.83 12.16
C GLN A 48 -17.67 -5.72 12.63
N PRO A 49 -17.33 -4.74 13.47
CA PRO A 49 -15.98 -4.61 14.02
C PRO A 49 -15.57 -5.86 14.78
N PHE A 50 -14.34 -6.33 14.54
CA PHE A 50 -13.76 -7.42 15.33
C PHE A 50 -13.37 -6.90 16.71
N HIS A 51 -14.03 -7.39 17.76
CA HIS A 51 -13.69 -7.04 19.15
C HIS A 51 -12.41 -7.74 19.64
N ASP A 52 -12.15 -8.95 19.14
CA ASP A 52 -10.99 -9.77 19.53
C ASP A 52 -10.36 -10.42 18.29
N TRP A 53 -9.63 -9.61 17.53
CA TRP A 53 -8.94 -10.08 16.34
C TRP A 53 -7.79 -11.06 16.68
N HIS A 54 -7.27 -11.03 17.92
CA HIS A 54 -6.17 -11.92 18.33
C HIS A 54 -6.58 -13.39 18.27
N LYS A 55 -7.80 -13.73 18.72
CA LYS A 55 -8.31 -15.11 18.61
C LYS A 55 -8.37 -15.60 17.16
N LEU A 56 -8.75 -14.70 16.27
CA LEU A 56 -8.81 -15.00 14.83
C LEU A 56 -7.40 -15.17 14.25
N ALA A 57 -6.46 -14.32 14.66
CA ALA A 57 -5.05 -14.42 14.28
C ALA A 57 -4.43 -15.74 14.76
N ASP A 58 -4.69 -16.15 16.00
CA ASP A 58 -4.21 -17.41 16.58
C ASP A 58 -4.82 -18.63 15.85
N PHE A 59 -6.09 -18.52 15.45
CA PHE A 59 -6.72 -19.55 14.63
C PHE A 59 -6.08 -19.64 13.26
N ALA A 60 -5.86 -18.52 12.58
CA ALA A 60 -5.23 -18.49 11.26
C ALA A 60 -3.79 -19.02 11.30
N LYS A 61 -3.01 -18.69 12.33
CA LYS A 61 -1.62 -19.16 12.52
C LYS A 61 -1.50 -20.66 12.78
N LYS A 62 -2.59 -21.37 13.06
CA LYS A 62 -2.57 -22.86 13.13
C LYS A 62 -2.27 -23.51 11.77
N ASN A 63 -2.53 -22.79 10.68
CA ASN A 63 -2.15 -23.26 9.35
C ASN A 63 -0.66 -22.93 9.12
N PRO A 64 0.21 -23.93 8.87
CA PRO A 64 1.65 -23.73 8.67
C PRO A 64 2.00 -22.88 7.43
N GLN A 65 1.06 -22.67 6.53
CA GLN A 65 1.23 -21.81 5.36
C GLN A 65 1.04 -20.32 5.69
N VAL A 66 0.50 -19.98 6.86
CA VAL A 66 0.31 -18.59 7.30
C VAL A 66 1.56 -18.12 8.03
N ILE A 67 2.30 -17.23 7.40
CA ILE A 67 3.56 -16.69 7.94
C ILE A 67 3.29 -15.62 9.00
N ALA A 68 2.38 -14.68 8.71
CA ALA A 68 2.03 -13.59 9.61
C ALA A 68 0.58 -13.14 9.40
N VAL A 69 0.03 -12.46 10.39
CA VAL A 69 -1.34 -11.91 10.37
C VAL A 69 -1.28 -10.50 10.95
N ALA A 70 -1.89 -9.54 10.27
CA ALA A 70 -2.01 -8.15 10.73
C ALA A 70 -3.46 -7.68 10.67
N PRO A 71 -3.93 -6.91 11.66
CA PRO A 71 -5.23 -6.26 11.58
C PRO A 71 -5.13 -5.05 10.67
N TYR A 72 -6.15 -4.82 9.85
CA TYR A 72 -6.25 -3.60 9.06
C TYR A 72 -7.71 -3.12 8.97
N THR A 73 -7.86 -1.85 8.68
CA THR A 73 -9.15 -1.28 8.26
C THR A 73 -8.95 -0.47 6.99
N GLN A 74 -9.97 -0.36 6.17
CA GLN A 74 -9.85 0.28 4.86
C GLN A 74 -10.91 1.36 4.72
N LEU A 75 -10.47 2.55 4.32
CA LEU A 75 -11.28 3.72 4.09
C LEU A 75 -11.01 4.22 2.67
N GLN A 76 -12.03 4.68 1.99
CA GLN A 76 -11.88 5.39 0.72
C GLN A 76 -12.23 6.85 0.92
N GLY A 77 -11.38 7.73 0.42
CA GLY A 77 -11.60 9.15 0.58
C GLY A 77 -10.78 10.00 -0.38
N MET A 78 -10.84 11.29 -0.19
CA MET A 78 -10.04 12.26 -0.92
C MET A 78 -9.05 12.93 0.01
N LEU A 79 -7.80 13.00 -0.41
CA LEU A 79 -6.77 13.81 0.25
C LEU A 79 -6.67 15.17 -0.45
N THR A 80 -6.61 16.22 0.34
CA THR A 80 -6.43 17.58 -0.18
C THR A 80 -5.28 18.29 0.53
N ALA A 81 -4.41 18.92 -0.26
CA ALA A 81 -3.31 19.77 0.20
C ALA A 81 -2.93 20.74 -0.92
N ASN A 82 -2.45 21.94 -0.58
CA ASN A 82 -1.95 22.93 -1.53
C ASN A 82 -2.92 23.25 -2.70
N GLY A 83 -4.23 23.14 -2.47
CA GLY A 83 -5.22 23.32 -3.54
C GLY A 83 -5.36 22.13 -4.50
N GLN A 84 -4.59 21.06 -4.31
CA GLN A 84 -4.70 19.82 -5.07
C GLN A 84 -5.61 18.84 -4.34
N VAL A 85 -6.26 17.95 -5.11
CA VAL A 85 -7.14 16.89 -4.61
C VAL A 85 -6.79 15.59 -5.29
N ALA A 86 -6.64 14.53 -4.52
CA ALA A 86 -6.38 13.19 -5.03
C ALA A 86 -7.28 12.17 -4.32
N GLY A 87 -7.83 11.21 -5.06
CA GLY A 87 -8.50 10.05 -4.49
C GLY A 87 -7.47 9.14 -3.83
N ALA A 88 -7.79 8.63 -2.65
CA ALA A 88 -6.89 7.74 -1.93
C ALA A 88 -7.63 6.59 -1.24
N LEU A 89 -6.97 5.45 -1.21
CA LEU A 89 -7.32 4.30 -0.41
C LEU A 89 -6.47 4.33 0.86
N ILE A 90 -7.13 4.58 1.98
CA ILE A 90 -6.46 4.73 3.27
C ILE A 90 -6.54 3.42 4.03
N SER A 91 -5.40 2.83 4.33
CA SER A 91 -5.29 1.63 5.15
C SER A 91 -4.89 2.02 6.57
N GLY A 92 -5.80 1.78 7.52
CA GLY A 92 -5.48 1.88 8.94
C GLY A 92 -4.80 0.59 9.38
N ILE A 93 -3.55 0.68 9.78
CA ILE A 93 -2.66 -0.45 10.11
C ILE A 93 -2.12 -0.33 11.53
N ASP A 94 -1.71 -1.46 12.09
CA ASP A 94 -0.86 -1.48 13.26
C ASP A 94 0.60 -1.70 12.81
N PRO A 95 1.49 -0.71 13.00
CA PRO A 95 2.87 -0.78 12.53
C PRO A 95 3.66 -2.01 12.97
N VAL A 96 3.36 -2.54 14.17
CA VAL A 96 4.06 -3.69 14.74
C VAL A 96 3.77 -4.96 13.94
N TYR A 97 2.54 -5.15 13.53
CA TYR A 97 2.11 -6.33 12.77
C TYR A 97 2.31 -6.15 11.26
N GLU A 98 2.10 -4.93 10.75
CA GLU A 98 2.21 -4.63 9.32
C GLU A 98 3.61 -4.90 8.76
N LYS A 99 4.66 -4.63 9.52
CA LYS A 99 6.05 -4.94 9.14
C LYS A 99 6.31 -6.42 8.87
N GLN A 100 5.46 -7.31 9.37
CA GLN A 100 5.59 -8.75 9.18
C GLN A 100 4.87 -9.25 7.93
N VAL A 101 3.96 -8.47 7.38
CA VAL A 101 3.09 -8.86 6.26
C VAL A 101 3.28 -8.00 5.01
N SER A 102 3.96 -6.85 5.12
CA SER A 102 4.11 -5.89 4.03
C SER A 102 5.56 -5.40 3.90
N ILE A 103 5.98 -5.17 2.66
CA ILE A 103 7.29 -4.60 2.31
C ILE A 103 7.32 -3.07 2.37
N VAL A 104 6.23 -2.41 2.76
CA VAL A 104 6.13 -0.94 2.79
C VAL A 104 7.23 -0.33 3.62
N ASN A 105 7.51 -0.88 4.82
CA ASN A 105 8.54 -0.36 5.72
C ASN A 105 9.95 -0.35 5.10
N GLU A 106 10.24 -1.28 4.20
CA GLU A 106 11.54 -1.37 3.51
C GLU A 106 11.66 -0.32 2.39
N ASN A 107 10.54 0.22 1.94
CA ASN A 107 10.43 1.14 0.82
C ASN A 107 10.14 2.60 1.24
N MET A 108 10.33 2.94 2.54
CA MET A 108 10.08 4.28 3.09
C MET A 108 11.33 5.18 3.18
N GLY A 109 12.48 4.70 2.72
CA GLY A 109 13.74 5.45 2.79
C GLY A 109 14.20 5.68 4.25
N SER A 110 14.21 6.93 4.70
CA SER A 110 14.61 7.29 6.07
C SER A 110 13.47 7.24 7.08
N ALA A 111 12.21 7.32 6.64
CA ALA A 111 11.03 7.20 7.49
C ALA A 111 10.74 5.73 7.83
N LYS A 112 9.95 5.50 8.88
CA LYS A 112 9.56 4.15 9.32
C LYS A 112 8.08 4.10 9.61
N LEU A 113 7.48 2.92 9.49
CA LEU A 113 6.09 2.72 9.92
C LEU A 113 5.87 3.01 11.40
N ASP A 114 6.91 2.91 12.24
CA ASP A 114 6.85 3.26 13.67
C ASP A 114 6.56 4.74 13.92
N ASP A 115 6.79 5.60 12.94
CA ASP A 115 6.44 7.02 13.02
C ASP A 115 4.92 7.25 12.99
N LEU A 116 4.14 6.22 12.59
CA LEU A 116 2.69 6.18 12.76
C LEU A 116 2.32 5.84 14.20
N THR A 117 2.25 6.85 15.04
CA THR A 117 1.84 6.68 16.45
C THR A 117 0.33 6.76 16.61
N ALA A 118 -0.21 5.99 17.55
CA ALA A 118 -1.63 6.06 17.91
C ALA A 118 -1.98 7.48 18.42
N ASP A 119 -3.11 8.01 17.99
CA ASP A 119 -3.60 9.33 18.34
C ASP A 119 -2.76 10.50 17.82
N GLY A 120 -1.70 10.21 17.04
CA GLY A 120 -0.81 11.20 16.45
C GLY A 120 -1.31 11.79 15.13
N PHE A 121 -2.31 11.18 14.52
CA PHE A 121 -2.82 11.55 13.20
C PHE A 121 -1.71 11.70 12.15
N GLY A 122 -0.75 10.78 12.20
CA GLY A 122 0.27 10.61 11.17
C GLY A 122 -0.31 9.91 9.94
N ILE A 123 0.22 10.25 8.76
CA ILE A 123 -0.10 9.57 7.51
C ILE A 123 1.19 9.32 6.72
N VAL A 124 1.29 8.13 6.14
CA VAL A 124 2.33 7.75 5.17
C VAL A 124 1.68 7.69 3.80
N LEU A 125 2.26 8.38 2.83
CA LEU A 125 1.73 8.48 1.47
C LEU A 125 2.60 7.72 0.49
N GLY A 126 2.02 7.20 -0.58
CA GLY A 126 2.80 6.76 -1.73
C GLY A 126 3.45 7.93 -2.46
N ASP A 127 4.61 7.70 -3.07
CA ASP A 127 5.43 8.74 -3.73
C ASP A 127 4.65 9.51 -4.81
N ALA A 128 3.91 8.82 -5.67
CA ALA A 128 3.13 9.46 -6.71
C ALA A 128 1.95 10.28 -6.14
N LEU A 129 1.34 9.81 -5.04
CA LEU A 129 0.27 10.53 -4.34
C LEU A 129 0.80 11.79 -3.65
N ALA A 130 1.94 11.69 -2.96
CA ALA A 130 2.61 12.83 -2.30
C ALA A 130 3.03 13.89 -3.32
N ASN A 131 3.63 13.48 -4.44
CA ASN A 131 4.02 14.37 -5.52
C ASN A 131 2.79 15.04 -6.17
N GLY A 132 1.70 14.31 -6.40
CA GLY A 132 0.45 14.85 -6.94
C GLY A 132 -0.20 15.91 -6.06
N LEU A 133 -0.06 15.78 -4.73
CA LEU A 133 -0.54 16.76 -3.74
C LEU A 133 0.49 17.88 -3.45
N GLY A 134 1.73 17.74 -3.93
CA GLY A 134 2.82 18.67 -3.66
C GLY A 134 3.21 18.72 -2.19
N VAL A 135 3.26 17.56 -1.52
CA VAL A 135 3.57 17.44 -0.09
C VAL A 135 4.77 16.54 0.17
N THR A 136 5.44 16.81 1.29
CA THR A 136 6.59 16.06 1.80
C THR A 136 6.40 15.73 3.28
N ALA A 137 7.30 14.95 3.86
CA ALA A 137 7.26 14.67 5.29
C ALA A 137 7.31 15.95 6.12
N GLY A 138 6.41 16.08 7.09
CA GLY A 138 6.17 17.27 7.91
C GLY A 138 4.98 18.11 7.46
N ASP A 139 4.54 18.01 6.20
CA ASP A 139 3.40 18.75 5.69
C ASP A 139 2.06 18.21 6.22
N LYS A 140 1.01 19.00 6.05
CA LYS A 140 -0.35 18.62 6.48
C LYS A 140 -1.25 18.35 5.28
N VAL A 141 -1.97 17.23 5.35
CA VAL A 141 -3.00 16.86 4.39
C VAL A 141 -4.35 16.73 5.09
N THR A 142 -5.42 17.02 4.40
CA THR A 142 -6.78 16.84 4.92
C THR A 142 -7.43 15.67 4.21
N LEU A 143 -7.84 14.68 4.98
CA LEU A 143 -8.66 13.56 4.49
C LEU A 143 -10.12 13.95 4.58
N VAL A 144 -10.82 13.78 3.48
CA VAL A 144 -12.27 13.98 3.33
C VAL A 144 -12.90 12.64 3.01
N LEU A 145 -13.78 12.17 3.88
CA LEU A 145 -14.52 10.92 3.66
C LEU A 145 -15.88 11.24 3.02
N PRO A 146 -16.27 10.50 1.97
CA PRO A 146 -17.58 10.67 1.32
C PRO A 146 -18.73 10.19 2.21
N GLU A 147 -18.45 9.33 3.19
CA GLU A 147 -19.45 8.88 4.15
C GLU A 147 -19.82 10.01 5.09
N ALA A 148 -20.95 10.60 4.79
CA ALA A 148 -21.50 11.69 5.57
C ALA A 148 -22.42 11.15 6.66
N SER A 149 -22.32 11.67 7.87
CA SER A 149 -23.37 11.48 8.86
C SER A 149 -24.63 12.23 8.38
N LEU A 150 -25.72 11.49 8.20
CA LEU A 150 -27.03 12.07 7.93
C LEU A 150 -27.46 12.86 9.18
N SER A 151 -27.38 14.17 9.08
CA SER A 151 -27.92 15.09 10.08
C SER A 151 -29.26 15.64 9.56
N PRO A 152 -30.23 16.00 10.41
CA PRO A 152 -31.44 16.73 9.99
C PRO A 152 -31.15 18.03 9.22
N ALA A 153 -29.91 18.55 9.33
CA ALA A 153 -29.45 19.75 8.63
C ALA A 153 -28.78 19.47 7.27
N GLY A 154 -28.71 18.20 6.85
CA GLY A 154 -28.06 17.78 5.58
C GLY A 154 -26.88 16.85 5.77
N VAL A 155 -26.21 16.59 4.66
CA VAL A 155 -25.02 15.72 4.57
C VAL A 155 -23.78 16.52 4.97
N ILE A 156 -23.16 16.19 6.10
CA ILE A 156 -21.92 16.84 6.55
C ILE A 156 -20.75 15.89 6.27
N PRO A 157 -19.83 16.22 5.35
CA PRO A 157 -18.66 15.39 5.10
C PRO A 157 -17.76 15.37 6.35
N ARG A 158 -17.20 14.20 6.65
CA ARG A 158 -16.20 14.07 7.70
C ARG A 158 -14.83 14.42 7.12
N PHE A 159 -14.13 15.32 7.76
CA PHE A 159 -12.76 15.66 7.39
C PHE A 159 -11.85 15.66 8.60
N LYS A 160 -10.63 15.22 8.39
CA LYS A 160 -9.60 15.20 9.42
C LYS A 160 -8.25 15.58 8.81
N ARG A 161 -7.49 16.37 9.55
CA ARG A 161 -6.14 16.77 9.16
C ARG A 161 -5.14 15.76 9.70
N PHE A 162 -4.24 15.33 8.83
CA PHE A 162 -3.12 14.44 9.13
C PHE A 162 -1.80 15.14 8.85
N THR A 163 -0.74 14.72 9.53
CA THR A 163 0.63 15.15 9.25
C THR A 163 1.35 14.04 8.49
N VAL A 164 1.96 14.36 7.37
CA VAL A 164 2.76 13.39 6.59
C VAL A 164 4.00 13.03 7.39
N VAL A 165 4.11 11.80 7.86
CA VAL A 165 5.24 11.30 8.64
C VAL A 165 6.25 10.56 7.76
N GLY A 166 5.86 10.17 6.55
CA GLY A 166 6.73 9.50 5.61
C GLY A 166 6.11 9.34 4.24
N VAL A 167 6.95 8.99 3.28
CA VAL A 167 6.56 8.66 1.91
C VAL A 167 7.20 7.33 1.55
N PHE A 168 6.43 6.43 0.96
CA PHE A 168 6.95 5.14 0.47
C PHE A 168 6.97 5.13 -1.06
N LYS A 169 7.90 4.35 -1.62
CA LYS A 169 8.06 4.19 -3.05
C LYS A 169 8.35 2.74 -3.42
N VAL A 170 7.36 2.07 -3.96
CA VAL A 170 7.48 0.68 -4.44
C VAL A 170 7.70 0.63 -5.96
N GLY A 171 7.31 1.69 -6.66
CA GLY A 171 7.45 1.81 -8.11
C GLY A 171 6.35 1.08 -8.86
N ALA A 172 5.14 1.07 -8.32
CA ALA A 172 3.94 0.52 -8.94
C ALA A 172 2.77 1.52 -8.83
N ASP A 173 1.68 1.27 -9.53
CA ASP A 173 0.49 2.12 -9.55
C ASP A 173 -0.11 2.37 -8.15
N VAL A 174 0.17 1.49 -7.21
CA VAL A 174 -0.23 1.61 -5.79
C VAL A 174 0.35 2.86 -5.12
N ASP A 175 1.52 3.35 -5.55
CA ASP A 175 2.14 4.58 -5.03
C ASP A 175 1.28 5.83 -5.31
N GLY A 176 0.36 5.75 -6.27
CA GLY A 176 -0.57 6.85 -6.61
C GLY A 176 -1.91 6.78 -5.87
N LEU A 177 -2.17 5.71 -5.14
CA LEU A 177 -3.49 5.48 -4.56
C LEU A 177 -3.45 5.19 -3.06
N LEU A 178 -2.41 4.52 -2.56
CA LEU A 178 -2.37 4.05 -1.18
C LEU A 178 -1.82 5.10 -0.21
N ALA A 179 -2.46 5.15 0.97
CA ALA A 179 -1.99 5.86 2.14
C ALA A 179 -2.17 5.01 3.38
N TYR A 180 -1.27 5.13 4.35
CA TYR A 180 -1.33 4.39 5.61
C TYR A 180 -1.48 5.35 6.79
N VAL A 181 -2.35 4.99 7.72
CA VAL A 181 -2.56 5.68 8.99
C VAL A 181 -2.56 4.66 10.12
N HIS A 182 -2.42 5.10 11.36
CA HIS A 182 -2.57 4.19 12.49
C HIS A 182 -4.01 3.69 12.60
N ILE A 183 -4.21 2.40 12.87
CA ILE A 183 -5.55 1.76 12.90
C ILE A 183 -6.50 2.42 13.90
N ARG A 184 -5.98 2.93 15.04
CA ARG A 184 -6.79 3.67 16.02
C ARG A 184 -7.28 5.01 15.48
N ASP A 185 -6.46 5.69 14.68
CA ASP A 185 -6.84 6.97 14.08
C ASP A 185 -7.85 6.77 12.96
N ALA A 186 -7.70 5.69 12.17
CA ALA A 186 -8.70 5.27 11.19
C ALA A 186 -10.05 4.94 11.85
N GLY A 187 -10.04 4.21 12.98
CA GLY A 187 -11.26 3.89 13.72
C GLY A 187 -12.03 5.08 14.28
N LYS A 188 -11.36 6.23 14.51
CA LYS A 188 -12.05 7.48 14.92
C LYS A 188 -12.76 8.18 13.77
N MET A 189 -12.53 7.73 12.54
CA MET A 189 -13.14 8.31 11.35
C MET A 189 -14.32 7.49 10.83
N LEU A 190 -14.47 6.26 11.29
CA LEU A 190 -15.62 5.39 11.06
C LEU A 190 -16.72 5.69 12.08
#